data_1c2c78594be4b39367784e783142465e
#
_entry.id   1c2c78594be4b39367784e783142465e
#
_cell.length_a   1.000
_cell.length_b   1.000
_cell.length_c   1.000
_cell.angle_alpha   90.00
_cell.angle_beta   90.00
_cell.angle_gamma   90.00
#
_symmetry.space_group_name_H-M   'P 1'
#
loop_
_entity.id
_entity.type
_entity.pdbx_description
1 polymer ?
#
loop_
_entity_poly.entity_id
_entity_poly.type
_entity_poly.pdbx_seq_one_letter_code
_entity_poly.pdbx_strand_id
1 'polypeptide(L)'
;MNVTVATELTRAVLGLSLKELNEKASSAPIGSEGIILLPYFNGERTPPLPNATASFLGLSSTNYTPENLCRAAMEGATLGLRYGLDVLKAQGIEPDEIRLVGGGAKSRLWRQMASEIFDLPVIRPKSEEAGAMGAALQAMWCYLTEKEGGASLKELTNDFVSLDEDSRALSGISEAIQYADIYQHYTQLKEKLWDSIEN
;
A
#
# COMPACT_ATOMS: atom_id res chain seq x y z
N MET A 1 5.84 5.37 5.35
CA MET A 1 7.12 4.96 5.94
C MET A 1 7.23 3.45 6.15
N ASN A 2 6.16 2.79 6.55
CA ASN A 2 6.20 1.37 6.98
C ASN A 2 5.84 0.32 5.91
N VAL A 3 5.53 0.70 4.67
CA VAL A 3 4.99 -0.20 3.65
C VAL A 3 5.91 -1.38 3.34
N THR A 4 7.11 -1.10 2.83
CA THR A 4 8.08 -2.17 2.55
C THR A 4 8.80 -2.65 3.81
N VAL A 5 8.87 -1.84 4.87
CA VAL A 5 9.46 -2.25 6.15
C VAL A 5 8.71 -3.45 6.73
N ALA A 6 7.37 -3.45 6.70
CA ALA A 6 6.57 -4.55 7.21
C ALA A 6 6.91 -5.89 6.53
N THR A 7 6.95 -5.89 5.20
CA THR A 7 7.26 -7.10 4.43
C THR A 7 8.73 -7.52 4.53
N GLU A 8 9.66 -6.56 4.51
CA GLU A 8 11.10 -6.84 4.60
C GLU A 8 11.49 -7.41 5.98
N LEU A 9 10.95 -6.85 7.07
CA LEU A 9 11.22 -7.40 8.41
C LEU A 9 10.59 -8.78 8.59
N THR A 10 9.34 -8.98 8.15
CA THR A 10 8.69 -10.30 8.20
C THR A 10 9.49 -11.33 7.39
N ARG A 11 9.90 -10.99 6.18
CA ARG A 11 10.74 -11.81 5.32
C ARG A 11 12.07 -12.18 6.01
N ALA A 12 12.74 -11.19 6.58
CA ALA A 12 14.04 -11.38 7.24
C ALA A 12 13.94 -12.31 8.46
N VAL A 13 12.93 -12.12 9.31
CA VAL A 13 12.69 -12.96 10.49
C VAL A 13 12.40 -14.40 10.11
N LEU A 14 11.67 -14.62 9.01
CA LEU A 14 11.34 -15.95 8.50
C LEU A 14 12.46 -16.56 7.64
N GLY A 15 13.54 -15.84 7.35
CA GLY A 15 14.65 -16.32 6.52
C GLY A 15 14.28 -16.54 5.05
N LEU A 16 13.30 -15.80 4.53
CA LEU A 16 12.74 -15.99 3.19
C LEU A 16 13.37 -15.04 2.16
N SER A 17 13.46 -15.48 0.92
CA SER A 17 13.66 -14.61 -0.24
C SER A 17 12.37 -13.84 -0.56
N LEU A 18 12.49 -12.79 -1.39
CA LEU A 18 11.31 -12.02 -1.83
C LEU A 18 10.32 -12.88 -2.63
N LYS A 19 10.83 -13.83 -3.40
CA LYS A 19 10.02 -14.78 -4.16
C LYS A 19 9.21 -15.68 -3.22
N GLU A 20 9.86 -16.28 -2.22
CA GLU A 20 9.20 -17.15 -1.23
C GLU A 20 8.17 -16.37 -0.38
N LEU A 21 8.44 -15.11 -0.03
CA LEU A 21 7.44 -14.26 0.64
C LEU A 21 6.18 -14.13 -0.20
N ASN A 22 6.32 -13.82 -1.51
CA ASN A 22 5.17 -13.70 -2.41
C ASN A 22 4.42 -15.04 -2.59
N GLU A 23 5.13 -16.15 -2.72
CA GLU A 23 4.56 -17.49 -2.84
C GLU A 23 3.76 -17.86 -1.58
N LYS A 24 4.34 -17.65 -0.39
CA LYS A 24 3.66 -17.90 0.89
C LYS A 24 2.43 -17.01 1.05
N ALA A 25 2.56 -15.71 0.84
CA ALA A 25 1.44 -14.77 0.93
C ALA A 25 0.31 -15.13 -0.05
N SER A 26 0.63 -15.68 -1.24
CA SER A 26 -0.39 -16.07 -2.22
C SER A 26 -1.14 -17.35 -1.83
N SER A 27 -0.55 -18.21 -0.99
CA SER A 27 -1.19 -19.46 -0.52
C SER A 27 -2.08 -19.25 0.72
N ALA A 28 -1.94 -18.12 1.40
CA ALA A 28 -2.82 -17.76 2.51
C ALA A 28 -4.15 -17.14 2.01
N PRO A 29 -5.26 -17.34 2.72
CA PRO A 29 -6.54 -16.71 2.37
C PRO A 29 -6.54 -15.20 2.65
N ILE A 30 -7.49 -14.49 2.03
CA ILE A 30 -7.77 -13.07 2.33
C ILE A 30 -8.03 -12.91 3.83
N GLY A 31 -7.38 -11.92 4.42
CA GLY A 31 -7.47 -11.62 5.86
C GLY A 31 -6.64 -12.54 6.73
N SER A 32 -5.75 -13.37 6.13
CA SER A 32 -4.72 -14.14 6.87
C SER A 32 -5.28 -14.94 8.05
N GLU A 33 -6.46 -15.54 7.87
CA GLU A 33 -7.22 -16.25 8.92
C GLU A 33 -7.43 -15.43 10.21
N GLY A 34 -7.66 -14.12 10.05
CA GLY A 34 -7.94 -13.18 11.15
C GLY A 34 -6.69 -12.51 11.75
N ILE A 35 -5.51 -12.75 11.21
CA ILE A 35 -4.32 -12.02 11.64
C ILE A 35 -4.29 -10.64 10.99
N ILE A 36 -4.20 -9.60 11.81
CA ILE A 36 -4.01 -8.21 11.38
C ILE A 36 -2.67 -7.70 11.86
N LEU A 37 -1.87 -7.14 10.95
CA LEU A 37 -0.68 -6.37 11.31
C LEU A 37 -1.01 -4.87 11.28
N LEU A 38 -0.80 -4.21 12.42
CA LEU A 38 -0.62 -2.76 12.48
C LEU A 38 0.86 -2.46 12.24
N PRO A 39 1.27 -1.89 11.08
CA PRO A 39 2.68 -1.92 10.65
C PRO A 39 3.50 -0.73 11.16
N TYR A 40 3.26 -0.25 12.37
CA TYR A 40 3.85 0.98 12.90
C TYR A 40 5.27 0.79 13.45
N PHE A 41 6.15 0.08 12.73
CA PHE A 41 7.51 -0.26 13.17
C PHE A 41 8.37 0.95 13.55
N ASN A 42 8.12 2.10 12.95
CA ASN A 42 8.85 3.35 13.18
C ASN A 42 7.90 4.50 13.56
N GLY A 43 6.85 4.20 14.28
CA GLY A 43 5.72 5.11 14.41
C GLY A 43 5.00 5.34 13.09
N GLU A 44 4.01 6.20 13.05
CA GLU A 44 3.30 6.58 11.81
C GLU A 44 2.99 8.08 11.80
N ARG A 45 2.89 8.66 10.59
CA ARG A 45 2.50 10.07 10.38
C ARG A 45 1.02 10.21 10.07
N THR A 46 0.47 9.21 9.39
CA THR A 46 -0.94 9.19 8.99
C THR A 46 -1.49 7.78 9.26
N PRO A 47 -2.15 7.61 10.41
CA PRO A 47 -2.49 8.57 11.49
C PRO A 47 -1.26 9.14 12.24
N PRO A 48 -1.42 10.26 12.98
CA PRO A 48 -0.32 10.90 13.71
C PRO A 48 0.02 10.12 15.01
N LEU A 49 0.68 9.00 14.86
CA LEU A 49 1.06 8.07 15.94
C LEU A 49 2.60 7.92 16.00
N PRO A 50 3.35 8.96 16.42
CA PRO A 50 4.82 8.96 16.36
C PRO A 50 5.46 7.92 17.28
N ASN A 51 4.78 7.51 18.36
CA ASN A 51 5.27 6.56 19.36
C ASN A 51 4.67 5.16 19.21
N ALA A 52 3.85 4.91 18.19
CA ALA A 52 3.26 3.60 17.97
C ALA A 52 4.32 2.56 17.58
N THR A 53 4.06 1.32 17.91
CA THR A 53 4.86 0.16 17.54
C THR A 53 4.05 -0.85 16.75
N ALA A 54 4.72 -1.64 15.92
CA ALA A 54 4.03 -2.66 15.14
C ALA A 54 3.46 -3.76 16.03
N SER A 55 2.28 -4.26 15.65
CA SER A 55 1.59 -5.30 16.42
C SER A 55 0.90 -6.28 15.48
N PHE A 56 1.22 -7.58 15.63
CA PHE A 56 0.42 -8.66 15.07
C PHE A 56 -0.68 -9.02 16.04
N LEU A 57 -1.92 -8.99 15.59
CA LEU A 57 -3.12 -9.23 16.39
C LEU A 57 -3.91 -10.42 15.81
N GLY A 58 -4.69 -11.10 16.63
CA GLY A 58 -5.50 -12.24 16.20
C GLY A 58 -4.72 -13.55 16.05
N LEU A 59 -3.49 -13.64 16.57
CA LEU A 59 -2.68 -14.86 16.53
C LEU A 59 -3.28 -15.97 17.39
N SER A 60 -3.28 -17.19 16.87
CA SER A 60 -3.71 -18.42 17.53
C SER A 60 -2.75 -19.57 17.19
N SER A 61 -2.91 -20.71 17.84
CA SER A 61 -2.12 -21.90 17.54
C SER A 61 -2.42 -22.52 16.15
N THR A 62 -3.52 -22.13 15.54
CA THR A 62 -3.96 -22.68 14.23
C THR A 62 -3.60 -21.80 13.05
N ASN A 63 -3.52 -20.47 13.24
CA ASN A 63 -3.25 -19.52 12.16
C ASN A 63 -1.81 -18.96 12.14
N TYR A 64 -1.01 -19.23 13.16
CA TYR A 64 0.37 -18.73 13.25
C TYR A 64 1.30 -19.50 12.30
N THR A 65 1.16 -19.22 11.04
CA THR A 65 1.92 -19.86 9.94
C THR A 65 2.72 -18.83 9.13
N PRO A 66 3.84 -19.20 8.50
CA PRO A 66 4.60 -18.29 7.65
C PRO A 66 3.76 -17.69 6.52
N GLU A 67 2.82 -18.44 5.97
CA GLU A 67 1.92 -18.04 4.91
C GLU A 67 1.04 -16.87 5.35
N ASN A 68 0.38 -17.03 6.49
CA ASN A 68 -0.49 -16.01 7.07
C ASN A 68 0.29 -14.77 7.52
N LEU A 69 1.47 -14.95 8.11
CA LEU A 69 2.33 -13.81 8.51
C LEU A 69 2.81 -13.01 7.31
N CYS A 70 3.22 -13.66 6.22
CA CYS A 70 3.62 -12.99 4.98
C CYS A 70 2.45 -12.20 4.36
N ARG A 71 1.26 -12.80 4.32
CA ARG A 71 0.08 -12.13 3.80
C ARG A 71 -0.37 -10.98 4.70
N ALA A 72 -0.45 -11.18 6.01
CA ALA A 72 -0.80 -10.15 6.98
C ALA A 72 0.16 -8.95 6.91
N ALA A 73 1.45 -9.17 6.61
CA ALA A 73 2.41 -8.10 6.42
C ALA A 73 2.11 -7.26 5.17
N MET A 74 1.73 -7.89 4.06
CA MET A 74 1.32 -7.17 2.85
C MET A 74 -0.02 -6.47 3.03
N GLU A 75 -1.00 -7.14 3.63
CA GLU A 75 -2.34 -6.60 3.92
C GLU A 75 -2.25 -5.40 4.87
N GLY A 76 -1.57 -5.54 6.00
CA GLY A 76 -1.43 -4.47 6.99
C GLY A 76 -0.75 -3.22 6.42
N ALA A 77 0.30 -3.40 5.61
CA ALA A 77 0.94 -2.30 4.91
C ALA A 77 -0.02 -1.58 3.94
N THR A 78 -0.84 -2.34 3.22
CA THR A 78 -1.79 -1.79 2.23
C THR A 78 -3.02 -1.15 2.90
N LEU A 79 -3.50 -1.73 4.01
CA LEU A 79 -4.58 -1.15 4.83
C LEU A 79 -4.16 0.20 5.44
N GLY A 80 -2.88 0.32 5.85
CA GLY A 80 -2.32 1.60 6.27
C GLY A 80 -2.31 2.66 5.16
N LEU A 81 -2.04 2.26 3.91
CA LEU A 81 -2.17 3.16 2.75
C LEU A 81 -3.64 3.52 2.47
N ARG A 82 -4.58 2.58 2.65
CA ARG A 82 -6.02 2.85 2.55
C ARG A 82 -6.46 3.94 3.53
N TYR A 83 -5.98 3.91 4.75
CA TYR A 83 -6.24 4.98 5.73
C TYR A 83 -5.79 6.35 5.19
N GLY A 84 -4.62 6.43 4.58
CA GLY A 84 -4.15 7.66 3.93
C GLY A 84 -5.04 8.11 2.78
N LEU A 85 -5.55 7.17 1.97
CA LEU A 85 -6.51 7.47 0.91
C LEU A 85 -7.83 8.02 1.47
N ASP A 86 -8.34 7.48 2.56
CA ASP A 86 -9.58 7.96 3.18
C ASP A 86 -9.42 9.38 3.73
N VAL A 87 -8.24 9.73 4.26
CA VAL A 87 -7.91 11.12 4.62
C VAL A 87 -7.96 12.05 3.41
N LEU A 88 -7.45 11.62 2.25
CA LEU A 88 -7.53 12.39 1.00
C LEU A 88 -8.97 12.52 0.49
N LYS A 89 -9.75 11.44 0.54
CA LYS A 89 -11.19 11.45 0.18
C LYS A 89 -11.98 12.42 1.05
N ALA A 90 -11.68 12.48 2.36
CA ALA A 90 -12.29 13.44 3.27
C ALA A 90 -11.96 14.91 2.93
N GLN A 91 -10.92 15.16 2.14
CA GLN A 91 -10.58 16.49 1.59
C GLN A 91 -11.19 16.74 0.19
N GLY A 92 -12.07 15.85 -0.29
CA GLY A 92 -12.74 15.98 -1.58
C GLY A 92 -11.92 15.44 -2.77
N ILE A 93 -10.86 14.68 -2.54
CA ILE A 93 -10.09 14.03 -3.60
C ILE A 93 -10.71 12.67 -3.90
N GLU A 94 -11.24 12.49 -5.10
CA GLU A 94 -11.84 11.24 -5.58
C GLU A 94 -10.98 10.67 -6.72
N PRO A 95 -10.06 9.72 -6.44
CA PRO A 95 -9.23 9.13 -7.48
C PRO A 95 -10.01 8.09 -8.28
N ASP A 96 -9.75 8.02 -9.58
CA ASP A 96 -10.29 7.00 -10.49
C ASP A 96 -9.40 5.75 -10.57
N GLU A 97 -8.11 5.87 -10.24
CA GLU A 97 -7.15 4.77 -10.23
C GLU A 97 -6.00 5.03 -9.26
N ILE A 98 -5.33 3.95 -8.86
CA ILE A 98 -4.11 3.99 -8.04
C ILE A 98 -2.92 3.64 -8.92
N ARG A 99 -1.92 4.50 -8.96
CA ARG A 99 -0.63 4.23 -9.61
C ARG A 99 0.38 3.74 -8.58
N LEU A 100 0.56 2.42 -8.54
CA LEU A 100 1.48 1.80 -7.58
C LEU A 100 2.91 1.86 -8.11
N VAL A 101 3.84 2.38 -7.30
CA VAL A 101 5.25 2.55 -7.64
C VAL A 101 6.16 1.84 -6.63
N GLY A 102 7.42 1.65 -7.00
CA GLY A 102 8.42 0.99 -6.15
C GLY A 102 8.41 -0.53 -6.26
N GLY A 103 9.20 -1.19 -5.38
CA GLY A 103 9.43 -2.64 -5.46
C GLY A 103 8.17 -3.50 -5.37
N GLY A 104 7.23 -3.12 -4.50
CA GLY A 104 5.94 -3.81 -4.33
C GLY A 104 5.08 -3.81 -5.60
N ALA A 105 5.21 -2.79 -6.45
CA ALA A 105 4.47 -2.69 -7.70
C ALA A 105 4.83 -3.81 -8.72
N LYS A 106 5.97 -4.48 -8.55
CA LYS A 106 6.37 -5.61 -9.40
C LYS A 106 5.58 -6.89 -9.06
N SER A 107 5.10 -7.04 -7.84
CA SER A 107 4.30 -8.18 -7.41
C SER A 107 2.87 -8.11 -7.97
N ARG A 108 2.49 -9.11 -8.77
CA ARG A 108 1.11 -9.25 -9.26
C ARG A 108 0.12 -9.42 -8.09
N LEU A 109 0.50 -10.23 -7.10
CA LEU A 109 -0.31 -10.45 -5.89
C LEU A 109 -0.57 -9.12 -5.17
N TRP A 110 0.48 -8.30 -4.98
CA TRP A 110 0.33 -7.05 -4.24
C TRP A 110 -0.51 -6.02 -5.00
N ARG A 111 -0.37 -5.93 -6.33
CA ARG A 111 -1.25 -5.07 -7.15
C ARG A 111 -2.71 -5.51 -7.06
N GLN A 112 -2.97 -6.82 -7.13
CA GLN A 112 -4.32 -7.35 -7.01
C GLN A 112 -4.89 -7.08 -5.62
N MET A 113 -4.16 -7.39 -4.56
CA MET A 113 -4.52 -7.07 -3.17
C MET A 113 -4.79 -5.56 -2.98
N ALA A 114 -3.94 -4.72 -3.54
CA ALA A 114 -4.14 -3.27 -3.47
C ALA A 114 -5.43 -2.83 -4.17
N SER A 115 -5.74 -3.38 -5.36
CA SER A 115 -6.99 -3.04 -6.05
C SER A 115 -8.22 -3.43 -5.24
N GLU A 116 -8.19 -4.57 -4.59
CA GLU A 116 -9.27 -5.06 -3.74
C GLU A 116 -9.41 -4.26 -2.43
N ILE A 117 -8.28 -3.89 -1.79
CA ILE A 117 -8.28 -3.09 -0.56
C ILE A 117 -8.73 -1.65 -0.83
N PHE A 118 -8.28 -1.03 -1.92
CA PHE A 118 -8.68 0.34 -2.26
C PHE A 118 -10.06 0.41 -2.92
N ASP A 119 -10.55 -0.71 -3.44
CA ASP A 119 -11.71 -0.81 -4.34
C ASP A 119 -11.59 0.16 -5.54
N LEU A 120 -10.43 0.13 -6.17
CA LEU A 120 -10.06 0.96 -7.32
C LEU A 120 -9.12 0.18 -8.24
N PRO A 121 -9.11 0.48 -9.56
CA PRO A 121 -8.09 -0.03 -10.45
C PRO A 121 -6.69 0.33 -9.97
N VAL A 122 -5.78 -0.64 -10.00
CA VAL A 122 -4.36 -0.43 -9.68
C VAL A 122 -3.52 -0.73 -10.91
N ILE A 123 -2.61 0.18 -11.24
CA ILE A 123 -1.70 0.05 -12.38
C ILE A 123 -0.31 0.53 -11.98
N ARG A 124 0.72 0.11 -12.68
CA ARG A 124 2.07 0.65 -12.49
C ARG A 124 2.55 1.43 -13.71
N PRO A 125 3.40 2.46 -13.54
CA PRO A 125 4.15 3.04 -14.63
C PRO A 125 5.12 2.03 -15.25
N LYS A 126 5.44 2.20 -16.55
CA LYS A 126 6.51 1.42 -17.20
C LYS A 126 7.88 1.74 -16.64
N SER A 127 8.11 3.01 -16.25
CA SER A 127 9.34 3.42 -15.59
C SER A 127 9.39 2.89 -14.16
N GLU A 128 10.45 2.18 -13.83
CA GLU A 128 10.69 1.68 -12.47
C GLU A 128 11.17 2.78 -11.51
N GLU A 129 11.85 3.80 -12.05
CA GLU A 129 12.44 4.90 -11.30
C GLU A 129 11.48 6.11 -11.22
N ALA A 130 10.31 5.89 -10.63
CA ALA A 130 9.25 6.92 -10.55
C ALA A 130 9.71 8.21 -9.85
N GLY A 131 10.57 8.10 -8.83
CA GLY A 131 11.13 9.27 -8.14
C GLY A 131 12.02 10.11 -9.04
N ALA A 132 12.94 9.47 -9.79
CA ALA A 132 13.83 10.15 -10.74
C ALA A 132 13.02 10.76 -11.90
N MET A 133 12.03 10.04 -12.41
CA MET A 133 11.11 10.54 -13.44
C MET A 133 10.36 11.79 -12.95
N GLY A 134 9.81 11.75 -11.75
CA GLY A 134 9.11 12.88 -11.14
C GLY A 134 10.00 14.11 -10.99
N ALA A 135 11.25 13.93 -10.53
CA ALA A 135 12.23 15.00 -10.41
C ALA A 135 12.59 15.61 -11.78
N ALA A 136 12.77 14.78 -12.81
CA ALA A 136 13.03 15.24 -14.17
C ALA A 136 11.87 16.05 -14.76
N LEU A 137 10.63 15.58 -14.57
CA LEU A 137 9.43 16.30 -15.01
C LEU A 137 9.26 17.63 -14.28
N GLN A 138 9.54 17.67 -12.97
CA GLN A 138 9.52 18.91 -12.20
C GLN A 138 10.55 19.91 -12.72
N ALA A 139 11.78 19.48 -12.98
CA ALA A 139 12.82 20.34 -13.54
C ALA A 139 12.45 20.86 -14.93
N MET A 140 11.93 19.99 -15.78
CA MET A 140 11.45 20.35 -17.11
C MET A 140 10.30 21.37 -17.04
N TRP A 141 9.33 21.14 -16.17
CA TRP A 141 8.23 22.07 -15.96
C TRP A 141 8.72 23.45 -15.52
N CYS A 142 9.62 23.53 -14.56
CA CYS A 142 10.22 24.79 -14.12
C CYS A 142 10.92 25.53 -15.27
N TYR A 143 11.76 24.80 -16.04
CA TYR A 143 12.48 25.38 -17.17
C TYR A 143 11.54 25.95 -18.24
N LEU A 144 10.53 25.19 -18.68
CA LEU A 144 9.57 25.62 -19.69
C LEU A 144 8.71 26.79 -19.21
N THR A 145 8.35 26.81 -17.92
CA THR A 145 7.59 27.91 -17.35
C THR A 145 8.37 29.23 -17.36
N GLU A 146 9.70 29.17 -17.09
CA GLU A 146 10.56 30.35 -17.12
C GLU A 146 10.89 30.84 -18.53
N LYS A 147 11.11 29.93 -19.46
CA LYS A 147 11.63 30.26 -20.80
C LYS A 147 10.58 30.44 -21.88
N GLU A 148 9.48 29.69 -21.81
CA GLU A 148 8.48 29.59 -22.88
C GLU A 148 7.09 30.13 -22.49
N GLY A 149 6.97 30.76 -21.33
CA GLY A 149 5.72 31.41 -20.90
C GLY A 149 4.67 30.48 -20.33
N GLY A 150 5.03 29.25 -20.03
CA GLY A 150 4.21 28.30 -19.30
C GLY A 150 4.13 26.91 -19.94
N ALA A 151 4.13 25.89 -19.08
CA ALA A 151 3.84 24.51 -19.45
C ALA A 151 2.90 23.92 -18.43
N SER A 152 1.99 23.06 -18.84
CA SER A 152 1.11 22.32 -17.95
C SER A 152 1.86 21.08 -17.44
N LEU A 153 2.02 20.97 -16.10
CA LEU A 153 2.58 19.76 -15.50
C LEU A 153 1.74 18.52 -15.86
N LYS A 154 0.43 18.68 -16.03
CA LYS A 154 -0.49 17.62 -16.44
C LYS A 154 -0.19 17.15 -17.88
N GLU A 155 0.06 18.07 -18.80
CA GLU A 155 0.44 17.71 -20.18
C GLU A 155 1.78 16.99 -20.21
N LEU A 156 2.79 17.51 -19.51
CA LEU A 156 4.10 16.84 -19.39
C LEU A 156 3.98 15.43 -18.80
N THR A 157 3.18 15.26 -17.75
CA THR A 157 2.99 13.92 -17.19
C THR A 157 2.27 12.98 -18.15
N ASN A 158 1.30 13.46 -18.92
CA ASN A 158 0.61 12.64 -19.93
C ASN A 158 1.54 12.23 -21.07
N ASP A 159 2.45 13.11 -21.48
CA ASP A 159 3.36 12.85 -22.60
C ASP A 159 4.51 11.88 -22.22
N PHE A 160 5.01 11.99 -20.99
CA PHE A 160 6.22 11.26 -20.57
C PHE A 160 5.97 10.08 -19.64
N VAL A 161 4.82 9.98 -18.96
CA VAL A 161 4.51 8.85 -18.07
C VAL A 161 3.63 7.83 -18.80
N SER A 162 4.27 6.78 -19.30
CA SER A 162 3.56 5.64 -19.88
C SER A 162 3.18 4.63 -18.80
N LEU A 163 1.94 4.12 -18.86
CA LEU A 163 1.44 3.07 -17.98
C LEU A 163 1.64 1.69 -18.61
N ASP A 164 1.87 0.68 -17.75
CA ASP A 164 1.96 -0.72 -18.13
C ASP A 164 0.57 -1.35 -18.03
N GLU A 165 -0.20 -1.31 -19.13
CA GLU A 165 -1.59 -1.80 -19.14
C GLU A 165 -1.69 -3.30 -18.79
N ASP A 166 -0.69 -4.11 -19.11
CA ASP A 166 -0.64 -5.52 -18.75
C ASP A 166 -0.52 -5.73 -17.23
N SER A 167 -0.13 -4.67 -16.51
CA SER A 167 -0.02 -4.69 -15.05
C SER A 167 -1.32 -4.37 -14.33
N ARG A 168 -2.35 -3.91 -15.04
CA ARG A 168 -3.62 -3.46 -14.47
C ARG A 168 -4.31 -4.55 -13.68
N ALA A 169 -4.64 -4.27 -12.43
CA ALA A 169 -5.43 -5.09 -11.55
C ALA A 169 -6.78 -4.41 -11.27
N LEU A 170 -7.83 -5.19 -11.29
CA LEU A 170 -9.19 -4.74 -11.02
C LEU A 170 -9.72 -5.42 -9.77
N SER A 171 -10.49 -4.69 -8.99
CA SER A 171 -11.14 -5.22 -7.79
C SER A 171 -12.24 -6.22 -8.17
N GLY A 172 -12.28 -7.36 -7.49
CA GLY A 172 -13.44 -8.24 -7.47
C GLY A 172 -14.45 -7.76 -6.43
N ILE A 173 -15.74 -7.82 -6.72
CA ILE A 173 -16.79 -7.32 -5.81
C ILE A 173 -16.76 -8.07 -4.47
N SER A 174 -16.63 -9.41 -4.50
CA SER A 174 -16.58 -10.26 -3.30
C SER A 174 -15.36 -9.96 -2.43
N GLU A 175 -14.20 -9.82 -3.06
CA GLU A 175 -12.92 -9.54 -2.40
C GLU A 175 -12.88 -8.13 -1.80
N ALA A 176 -13.44 -7.15 -2.51
CA ALA A 176 -13.56 -5.78 -2.00
C ALA A 176 -14.45 -5.70 -0.75
N ILE A 177 -15.56 -6.45 -0.72
CA ILE A 177 -16.43 -6.52 0.46
C ILE A 177 -15.68 -7.14 1.64
N GLN A 178 -14.96 -8.26 1.43
CA GLN A 178 -14.17 -8.89 2.48
C GLN A 178 -13.10 -7.92 3.03
N TYR A 179 -12.38 -7.20 2.15
CA TYR A 179 -11.39 -6.22 2.59
C TYR A 179 -12.00 -4.98 3.24
N ALA A 180 -13.24 -4.61 2.92
CA ALA A 180 -13.92 -3.53 3.63
C ALA A 180 -14.19 -3.92 5.11
N ASP A 181 -14.61 -5.16 5.37
CA ASP A 181 -14.81 -5.67 6.73
C ASP A 181 -13.48 -5.78 7.49
N ILE A 182 -12.44 -6.28 6.84
CA ILE A 182 -11.08 -6.35 7.41
C ILE A 182 -10.56 -4.95 7.74
N TYR A 183 -10.76 -3.99 6.86
CA TYR A 183 -10.33 -2.61 7.08
C TYR A 183 -11.08 -1.95 8.24
N GLN A 184 -12.37 -2.19 8.37
CA GLN A 184 -13.14 -1.73 9.53
C GLN A 184 -12.56 -2.30 10.84
N HIS A 185 -12.21 -3.58 10.85
CA HIS A 185 -11.59 -4.21 12.01
C HIS A 185 -10.18 -3.65 12.28
N TYR A 186 -9.38 -3.43 11.23
CA TYR A 186 -8.05 -2.79 11.32
C TYR A 186 -8.13 -1.41 12.00
N THR A 187 -9.09 -0.56 11.59
CA THR A 187 -9.27 0.78 12.17
C THR A 187 -9.72 0.72 13.64
N GLN A 188 -10.62 -0.20 13.99
CA GLN A 188 -11.04 -0.41 15.38
C GLN A 188 -9.88 -0.88 16.28
N LEU A 189 -9.02 -1.77 15.79
CA LEU A 189 -7.84 -2.23 16.53
C LEU A 189 -6.83 -1.11 16.72
N LYS A 190 -6.59 -0.29 15.68
CA LYS A 190 -5.76 0.90 15.78
C LYS A 190 -6.24 1.85 16.88
N GLU A 191 -7.53 2.17 16.89
CA GLU A 191 -8.15 3.05 17.89
C GLU A 191 -8.01 2.49 19.29
N LYS A 192 -8.30 1.21 19.49
CA LYS A 192 -8.19 0.57 20.82
C LYS A 192 -6.78 0.58 21.37
N LEU A 193 -5.76 0.42 20.52
CA LEU A 193 -4.39 0.29 20.97
C LEU A 193 -3.66 1.63 21.11
N TRP A 194 -3.98 2.59 20.26
CA TRP A 194 -3.15 3.80 20.14
C TRP A 194 -3.89 5.08 20.48
N ASP A 195 -5.17 5.24 20.10
CA ASP A 195 -5.91 6.47 20.40
C ASP A 195 -6.32 6.57 21.88
N SER A 196 -6.32 5.43 22.63
CA SER A 196 -6.60 5.41 24.06
C SER A 196 -5.35 5.67 24.94
N ILE A 197 -4.15 5.71 24.38
CA ILE A 197 -2.89 5.93 25.11
C ILE A 197 -2.49 7.41 25.12
N GLU A 198 -3.01 8.23 24.19
CA GLU A 198 -2.72 9.68 24.11
C GLU A 198 -3.70 10.55 24.92
N ASN A 199 -4.67 9.97 25.64
CA ASN A 199 -5.54 10.62 26.61
C ASN A 199 -5.17 10.17 28.03
#